data_096c34c652d49fa3599a01d3fdc0a7ac
#
_entry.id   096c34c652d49fa3599a01d3fdc0a7ac
#
_cell.length_a   1.000
_cell.length_b   1.000
_cell.length_c   1.000
_cell.angle_alpha   90.00
_cell.angle_beta   90.00
_cell.angle_gamma   90.00
#
_symmetry.space_group_name_H-M   'P 1'
#
loop_
_entity.id
_entity.type
_entity.pdbx_description
1 polymer ?
#
loop_
_entity_poly.entity_id
_entity_poly.type
_entity_poly.pdbx_seq_one_letter_code
_entity_poly.pdbx_strand_id
1 'polypeptide(L)'
;MVSIWRTLKSAHRCIRFLSLGKLVPNSPQCPSLMPSRFLPPPHRQPRWWALLVIGLWLGFTVATLTRLPTWGLVPVAGGWLLLARRWRWGAPPQPHPVRRVWPWSLLPIALWGLYVYLADSFGMVDLGAVFFHLQAGMEEHGGGERIGAAILYTLSMLLLLVSFTWLVRVDHRWRLAERLLALALLAGNPMLYGIGQRGAAIVTEDGAWLERQYVEPVILEAPRDPPNLLLLYLESLERTYADRERFGDAYAHLEALGEKAVVFEGVRQVDNTGWTMAGMIASQCGTPLMPAGLLHDSQFEPLGKVVPGVDCLGDLLDARGYSLTYMGGASTRFAGKGVFYRDHGFDRVLGREELEPGLEAPDYVNSWGLYDDTLYDLTVEEMRRLERQDGPWGLVNLSITGHAPNGYPARDCRERQGEFDGVDILYSVECSAWLARRLVERLEEEGLLENTLVVVASDHLTMRVSAWEQLVAGERDNTFMLLGEQLQPRRLEVEASTMDLLPTVLEAMGFVIDWHRAGLGVSLLSAEPTLVEEHGLDTLNARLREETALQERLWEGLEPPQGPPPPPEPVVEQVVETPKDQALEAPEELP
;
A
#
# COMPACT_ATOMS: atom_id res chain seq x y z
N MET A 1 38.49 -17.29 -22.08
CA MET A 1 37.09 -17.61 -22.47
C MET A 1 36.94 -18.98 -23.15
N VAL A 2 37.85 -19.43 -24.01
CA VAL A 2 37.75 -20.72 -24.71
C VAL A 2 37.88 -21.94 -23.76
N SER A 3 38.62 -21.84 -22.69
CA SER A 3 38.80 -22.91 -21.70
C SER A 3 37.53 -23.18 -20.87
N ILE A 4 36.80 -22.13 -20.49
CA ILE A 4 35.57 -22.24 -19.70
C ILE A 4 34.43 -22.89 -20.54
N TRP A 5 34.38 -22.63 -21.81
CA TRP A 5 33.37 -23.18 -22.72
C TRP A 5 33.52 -24.69 -22.97
N ARG A 6 34.74 -25.20 -22.94
CA ARG A 6 34.99 -26.66 -23.03
C ARG A 6 34.58 -27.40 -21.76
N THR A 7 34.76 -26.78 -20.57
CA THR A 7 34.37 -27.36 -19.30
C THR A 7 32.85 -27.44 -19.13
N LEU A 8 32.13 -26.40 -19.56
CA LEU A 8 30.65 -26.37 -19.52
C LEU A 8 29.99 -27.39 -20.49
N LYS A 9 30.57 -27.61 -21.68
CA LYS A 9 30.06 -28.63 -22.60
C LYS A 9 30.28 -30.08 -22.11
N SER A 10 31.34 -30.32 -21.36
CA SER A 10 31.61 -31.61 -20.73
C SER A 10 30.65 -31.89 -19.56
N ALA A 11 30.35 -30.87 -18.74
CA ALA A 11 29.38 -30.96 -17.64
C ALA A 11 27.95 -31.26 -18.14
N HIS A 12 27.56 -30.65 -19.24
CA HIS A 12 26.21 -30.87 -19.85
C HIS A 12 25.99 -32.30 -20.35
N ARG A 13 27.02 -32.98 -20.79
CA ARG A 13 26.94 -34.41 -21.20
C ARG A 13 26.83 -35.35 -20.00
N CYS A 14 27.51 -35.08 -18.90
CA CYS A 14 27.39 -35.89 -17.66
C CYS A 14 26.01 -35.77 -17.00
N ILE A 15 25.39 -34.60 -17.02
CA ILE A 15 24.05 -34.38 -16.45
C ILE A 15 22.97 -35.13 -17.24
N ARG A 16 23.09 -35.24 -18.55
CA ARG A 16 22.17 -36.02 -19.39
C ARG A 16 22.24 -37.54 -19.21
N PHE A 17 23.39 -38.07 -18.74
CA PHE A 17 23.54 -39.51 -18.46
C PHE A 17 22.96 -39.89 -17.06
N LEU A 18 22.94 -38.96 -16.11
CA LEU A 18 22.34 -39.19 -14.78
C LEU A 18 20.82 -39.20 -14.79
N SER A 19 20.17 -38.61 -15.81
CA SER A 19 18.72 -38.59 -15.95
C SER A 19 18.13 -39.89 -16.54
N LEU A 20 18.94 -40.80 -17.06
CA LEU A 20 18.49 -42.03 -17.71
C LEU A 20 18.63 -43.32 -16.89
N GLY A 21 18.95 -43.24 -15.61
CA GLY A 21 18.80 -44.35 -14.65
C GLY A 21 19.63 -45.62 -14.91
N LYS A 22 20.67 -45.57 -15.75
CA LYS A 22 21.56 -46.72 -15.98
C LYS A 22 22.93 -46.46 -15.40
N LEU A 23 23.18 -47.02 -14.23
CA LEU A 23 24.49 -47.15 -13.64
C LEU A 23 25.27 -48.25 -14.38
N VAL A 24 26.23 -47.88 -15.21
CA VAL A 24 27.26 -48.78 -15.71
C VAL A 24 28.54 -48.50 -14.93
N PRO A 25 29.04 -49.45 -14.11
CA PRO A 25 30.31 -49.30 -13.45
C PRO A 25 31.43 -49.50 -14.50
N ASN A 26 32.43 -48.60 -14.41
CA ASN A 26 33.63 -48.61 -15.24
C ASN A 26 33.53 -48.15 -16.70
N SER A 27 33.30 -46.85 -16.88
CA SER A 27 33.66 -46.17 -18.11
C SER A 27 34.89 -45.27 -17.90
N PRO A 28 35.98 -45.44 -18.63
CA PRO A 28 37.22 -44.64 -18.42
C PRO A 28 37.13 -43.20 -19.00
N GLN A 29 35.95 -42.70 -19.31
CA GLN A 29 35.77 -41.41 -19.98
C GLN A 29 35.13 -40.28 -19.14
N CYS A 30 34.84 -40.51 -17.87
CA CYS A 30 34.53 -39.43 -16.94
C CYS A 30 35.72 -39.14 -16.04
N PRO A 31 36.51 -38.10 -16.29
CA PRO A 31 37.47 -37.65 -15.29
C PRO A 31 36.67 -37.20 -14.10
N SER A 32 37.13 -37.63 -12.90
CA SER A 32 36.58 -37.16 -11.60
C SER A 32 36.52 -35.65 -11.60
N LEU A 33 35.36 -35.10 -11.90
CA LEU A 33 35.09 -33.67 -11.91
C LEU A 33 35.02 -33.17 -10.47
N MET A 34 36.10 -32.73 -10.02
CA MET A 34 36.64 -31.88 -8.97
C MET A 34 37.76 -32.59 -8.24
N PRO A 35 38.97 -32.14 -8.43
CA PRO A 35 40.03 -32.53 -7.50
C PRO A 35 39.65 -31.96 -6.13
N SER A 36 39.64 -32.82 -5.12
CA SER A 36 39.46 -32.52 -3.69
C SER A 36 40.41 -31.44 -3.13
N ARG A 37 41.10 -30.71 -3.98
CA ARG A 37 42.06 -29.66 -3.65
C ARG A 37 41.47 -28.28 -3.42
N PHE A 38 40.19 -28.03 -3.72
CA PHE A 38 39.59 -26.72 -3.48
C PHE A 38 38.73 -26.62 -2.21
N LEU A 39 38.44 -27.74 -1.57
CA LEU A 39 37.90 -27.71 -0.21
C LEU A 39 39.01 -28.18 0.74
N PRO A 40 39.45 -27.34 1.66
CA PRO A 40 40.42 -27.79 2.69
C PRO A 40 39.81 -28.97 3.45
N PRO A 41 40.66 -29.95 3.85
CA PRO A 41 40.16 -31.11 4.57
C PRO A 41 39.40 -30.66 5.81
N PRO A 42 38.31 -31.35 6.21
CA PRO A 42 37.37 -30.89 7.24
C PRO A 42 38.03 -30.61 8.62
N HIS A 43 39.29 -30.98 8.80
CA HIS A 43 40.06 -30.80 10.04
C HIS A 43 40.80 -29.46 10.15
N ARG A 44 40.82 -28.63 9.07
CA ARG A 44 41.52 -27.34 9.07
C ARG A 44 40.69 -26.29 8.33
N GLN A 45 39.41 -26.15 8.66
CA GLN A 45 38.69 -24.93 8.23
C GLN A 45 39.35 -23.73 8.93
N PRO A 46 39.89 -22.78 8.19
CA PRO A 46 40.60 -21.66 8.79
C PRO A 46 39.66 -20.88 9.70
N ARG A 47 40.15 -20.45 10.85
CA ARG A 47 39.41 -19.66 11.85
C ARG A 47 38.75 -18.43 11.25
N TRP A 48 39.19 -17.94 10.08
CA TRP A 48 38.63 -16.79 9.41
C TRP A 48 37.17 -17.01 8.94
N TRP A 49 36.77 -18.23 8.56
CA TRP A 49 35.36 -18.52 8.25
C TRP A 49 34.45 -18.36 9.46
N ALA A 50 34.91 -18.79 10.62
CA ALA A 50 34.18 -18.58 11.86
C ALA A 50 34.07 -17.10 12.22
N LEU A 51 35.14 -16.34 12.02
CA LEU A 51 35.14 -14.88 12.21
C LEU A 51 34.22 -14.16 11.21
N LEU A 52 34.19 -14.59 9.95
CA LEU A 52 33.29 -14.03 8.93
C LEU A 52 31.82 -14.30 9.29
N VAL A 53 31.48 -15.54 9.69
CA VAL A 53 30.12 -15.88 10.13
C VAL A 53 29.73 -15.06 11.37
N ILE A 54 30.65 -14.94 12.35
CA ILE A 54 30.40 -14.11 13.54
C ILE A 54 30.24 -12.65 13.18
N GLY A 55 31.08 -12.11 12.28
CA GLY A 55 30.98 -10.73 11.80
C GLY A 55 29.66 -10.45 11.09
N LEU A 56 29.24 -11.36 10.21
CA LEU A 56 27.94 -11.26 9.51
C LEU A 56 26.77 -11.34 10.49
N TRP A 57 26.81 -12.24 11.47
CA TRP A 57 25.81 -12.32 12.53
C TRP A 57 25.80 -11.07 13.43
N LEU A 58 26.97 -10.51 13.72
CA LEU A 58 27.07 -9.27 14.48
C LEU A 58 26.45 -8.12 13.71
N GLY A 59 26.79 -7.96 12.43
CA GLY A 59 26.19 -6.95 11.54
C GLY A 59 24.68 -7.10 11.43
N PHE A 60 24.19 -8.34 11.24
CA PHE A 60 22.77 -8.64 11.24
C PHE A 60 22.10 -8.29 12.58
N THR A 61 22.74 -8.61 13.71
CA THR A 61 22.23 -8.29 15.06
C THR A 61 22.11 -6.78 15.25
N VAL A 62 23.13 -6.01 14.85
CA VAL A 62 23.10 -4.54 14.95
C VAL A 62 21.98 -3.98 14.08
N ALA A 63 21.88 -4.41 12.82
CA ALA A 63 20.82 -3.97 11.92
C ALA A 63 19.42 -4.32 12.45
N THR A 64 19.29 -5.48 13.12
CA THR A 64 18.03 -5.93 13.72
C THR A 64 17.68 -5.12 14.97
N LEU A 65 18.65 -4.84 15.84
CA LEU A 65 18.45 -4.06 17.05
C LEU A 65 18.05 -2.60 16.77
N THR A 66 18.48 -2.06 15.63
CA THR A 66 18.19 -0.68 15.24
C THR A 66 16.87 -0.51 14.49
N ARG A 67 16.26 -1.61 14.00
CA ARG A 67 15.13 -1.54 13.06
C ARG A 67 13.93 -2.43 13.38
N LEU A 68 14.07 -3.41 14.29
CA LEU A 68 13.00 -4.36 14.57
C LEU A 68 12.33 -4.13 15.92
N PRO A 69 11.03 -4.36 16.02
CA PRO A 69 10.34 -4.43 17.32
C PRO A 69 10.93 -5.54 18.19
N THR A 70 10.74 -5.43 19.51
CA THR A 70 11.39 -6.30 20.53
C THR A 70 11.20 -7.80 20.31
N TRP A 71 10.07 -8.23 19.74
CA TRP A 71 9.82 -9.64 19.41
C TRP A 71 10.69 -10.18 18.26
N GLY A 72 11.15 -9.31 17.35
CA GLY A 72 12.10 -9.67 16.29
C GLY A 72 13.49 -10.10 16.83
N LEU A 73 13.78 -9.80 18.10
CA LEU A 73 15.02 -10.21 18.76
C LEU A 73 15.05 -11.71 19.11
N VAL A 74 13.90 -12.38 19.19
CA VAL A 74 13.82 -13.80 19.57
C VAL A 74 14.61 -14.72 18.63
N PRO A 75 14.45 -14.67 17.30
CA PRO A 75 15.26 -15.48 16.38
C PRO A 75 16.75 -15.09 16.42
N VAL A 76 17.09 -13.84 16.65
CA VAL A 76 18.47 -13.37 16.78
C VAL A 76 19.12 -13.92 18.06
N ALA A 77 18.42 -13.82 19.18
CA ALA A 77 18.88 -14.41 20.45
C ALA A 77 19.05 -15.93 20.35
N GLY A 78 18.11 -16.62 19.70
CA GLY A 78 18.20 -18.04 19.41
C GLY A 78 19.43 -18.39 18.56
N GLY A 79 19.72 -17.64 17.51
CA GLY A 79 20.91 -17.77 16.68
C GLY A 79 22.21 -17.61 17.49
N TRP A 80 22.30 -16.57 18.32
CA TRP A 80 23.46 -16.34 19.21
C TRP A 80 23.66 -17.44 20.24
N LEU A 81 22.59 -17.94 20.85
CA LEU A 81 22.66 -19.06 21.79
C LEU A 81 23.20 -20.33 21.12
N LEU A 82 22.74 -20.63 19.90
CA LEU A 82 23.23 -21.76 19.11
C LEU A 82 24.71 -21.60 18.74
N LEU A 83 25.16 -20.42 18.32
CA LEU A 83 26.55 -20.09 18.04
C LEU A 83 27.42 -20.19 19.28
N ALA A 84 27.01 -19.61 20.40
CA ALA A 84 27.74 -19.66 21.67
C ALA A 84 27.90 -21.10 22.20
N ARG A 85 26.86 -21.92 22.05
CA ARG A 85 26.92 -23.33 22.43
C ARG A 85 27.89 -24.10 21.56
N ARG A 86 27.94 -23.82 20.26
CA ARG A 86 28.90 -24.41 19.33
C ARG A 86 30.33 -24.07 19.69
N TRP A 87 30.61 -22.84 20.08
CA TRP A 87 31.94 -22.37 20.48
C TRP A 87 32.48 -23.12 21.69
N ARG A 88 31.61 -23.47 22.65
CA ARG A 88 32.01 -24.17 23.89
C ARG A 88 32.35 -25.65 23.72
N TRP A 89 31.92 -26.30 22.64
CA TRP A 89 31.92 -27.74 22.53
C TRP A 89 33.03 -28.33 21.63
N GLY A 90 33.98 -27.59 21.17
CA GLY A 90 35.31 -27.99 20.63
C GLY A 90 35.48 -29.31 19.89
N ALA A 91 34.47 -30.15 19.78
CA ALA A 91 34.57 -31.48 19.18
C ALA A 91 34.47 -31.37 17.64
N PRO A 92 35.34 -32.07 16.89
CA PRO A 92 35.30 -32.12 15.45
C PRO A 92 33.97 -32.77 14.97
N PRO A 93 33.33 -32.22 13.92
CA PRO A 93 32.12 -32.81 13.37
C PRO A 93 32.44 -34.15 12.72
N GLN A 94 31.71 -35.19 13.08
CA GLN A 94 31.75 -36.46 12.36
C GLN A 94 30.93 -36.32 11.07
N PRO A 95 31.45 -36.76 9.90
CA PRO A 95 30.72 -36.70 8.65
C PRO A 95 29.62 -37.76 8.62
N HIS A 96 28.41 -37.39 8.99
CA HIS A 96 27.24 -38.22 8.77
C HIS A 96 26.46 -37.79 7.50
N PRO A 97 25.88 -38.73 6.73
CA PRO A 97 25.12 -38.40 5.55
C PRO A 97 23.92 -37.51 5.91
N VAL A 98 23.93 -36.32 5.38
CA VAL A 98 22.89 -35.28 5.61
C VAL A 98 21.59 -35.76 5.00
N ARG A 99 20.74 -36.48 5.71
CA ARG A 99 19.37 -36.75 5.33
C ARG A 99 18.49 -35.53 5.67
N ARG A 100 18.25 -34.67 4.63
CA ARG A 100 17.09 -33.81 4.36
C ARG A 100 16.30 -33.22 5.56
N VAL A 101 16.95 -32.59 6.52
CA VAL A 101 16.24 -31.86 7.60
C VAL A 101 16.14 -30.37 7.31
N TRP A 102 17.04 -29.81 6.51
CA TRP A 102 17.11 -28.41 6.13
C TRP A 102 15.87 -27.82 5.43
N PRO A 103 15.02 -28.58 4.66
CA PRO A 103 13.83 -27.99 4.07
C PRO A 103 12.78 -27.51 5.08
N TRP A 104 12.73 -28.12 6.27
CA TRP A 104 11.75 -27.79 7.30
C TRP A 104 11.97 -26.44 7.99
N SER A 105 13.19 -25.92 7.94
CA SER A 105 13.52 -24.61 8.49
C SER A 105 13.46 -23.47 7.49
N LEU A 106 13.43 -23.79 6.18
CA LEU A 106 13.39 -22.80 5.09
C LEU A 106 12.09 -22.01 5.09
N LEU A 107 10.97 -22.71 5.06
CA LEU A 107 9.65 -22.07 4.97
C LEU A 107 9.35 -21.17 6.16
N PRO A 108 9.51 -21.61 7.44
CA PRO A 108 9.30 -20.72 8.58
C PRO A 108 10.16 -19.45 8.55
N ILE A 109 11.42 -19.57 8.17
CA ILE A 109 12.34 -18.43 8.12
C ILE A 109 11.95 -17.47 6.99
N ALA A 110 11.56 -17.99 5.83
CA ALA A 110 11.09 -17.16 4.71
C ALA A 110 9.81 -16.39 5.07
N LEU A 111 8.84 -17.06 5.71
CA LEU A 111 7.59 -16.42 6.15
C LEU A 111 7.84 -15.35 7.22
N TRP A 112 8.76 -15.57 8.16
CA TRP A 112 9.15 -14.55 9.11
C TRP A 112 9.88 -13.39 8.46
N GLY A 113 10.74 -13.67 7.46
CA GLY A 113 11.42 -12.64 6.68
C GLY A 113 10.44 -11.74 5.94
N LEU A 114 9.45 -12.35 5.30
CA LEU A 114 8.38 -11.62 4.62
C LEU A 114 7.57 -10.77 5.61
N TYR A 115 7.14 -11.35 6.73
CA TYR A 115 6.41 -10.61 7.74
C TYR A 115 7.19 -9.41 8.28
N VAL A 116 8.48 -9.60 8.61
CA VAL A 116 9.34 -8.51 9.09
C VAL A 116 9.50 -7.42 8.05
N TYR A 117 9.67 -7.80 6.77
CA TYR A 117 9.76 -6.84 5.68
C TYR A 117 8.49 -6.00 5.57
N LEU A 118 7.33 -6.63 5.59
CA LEU A 118 6.04 -5.93 5.52
C LEU A 118 5.82 -5.02 6.73
N ALA A 119 6.11 -5.51 7.95
CA ALA A 119 5.99 -4.72 9.17
C ALA A 119 6.93 -3.51 9.21
N ASP A 120 8.15 -3.64 8.66
CA ASP A 120 9.10 -2.53 8.58
C ASP A 120 8.73 -1.52 7.48
N SER A 121 8.13 -1.99 6.40
CA SER A 121 7.76 -1.14 5.27
C SER A 121 6.45 -0.37 5.50
N PHE A 122 5.48 -0.98 6.15
CA PHE A 122 4.12 -0.44 6.27
C PHE A 122 3.71 -0.12 7.72
N GLY A 123 4.55 -0.48 8.72
CA GLY A 123 4.25 -0.27 10.15
C GLY A 123 3.28 -1.31 10.71
N MET A 124 2.21 -1.63 10.00
CA MET A 124 1.31 -2.76 10.27
C MET A 124 1.28 -3.70 9.07
N VAL A 125 1.08 -4.99 9.32
CA VAL A 125 0.97 -5.97 8.24
C VAL A 125 -0.51 -6.22 7.98
N ASP A 126 -1.05 -5.53 7.00
CA ASP A 126 -2.35 -5.84 6.44
C ASP A 126 -2.20 -6.90 5.34
N LEU A 127 -2.65 -8.12 5.65
CA LEU A 127 -2.64 -9.22 4.68
C LEU A 127 -3.62 -8.96 3.53
N GLY A 128 -4.70 -8.21 3.77
CA GLY A 128 -5.65 -7.81 2.76
C GLY A 128 -4.98 -6.96 1.68
N ALA A 129 -4.20 -5.96 2.10
CA ALA A 129 -3.41 -5.12 1.20
C ALA A 129 -2.44 -5.94 0.34
N VAL A 130 -1.72 -6.89 0.95
CA VAL A 130 -0.76 -7.76 0.22
C VAL A 130 -1.47 -8.57 -0.86
N PHE A 131 -2.59 -9.22 -0.52
CA PHE A 131 -3.36 -10.01 -1.48
C PHE A 131 -3.98 -9.15 -2.57
N PHE A 132 -4.53 -7.99 -2.22
CA PHE A 132 -5.08 -7.07 -3.21
C PHE A 132 -4.03 -6.58 -4.21
N HIS A 133 -2.84 -6.17 -3.74
CA HIS A 133 -1.76 -5.79 -4.66
C HIS A 133 -1.28 -6.92 -5.56
N LEU A 134 -1.33 -8.17 -5.09
CA LEU A 134 -1.04 -9.32 -5.94
C LEU A 134 -2.13 -9.54 -7.01
N GLN A 135 -3.40 -9.21 -6.71
CA GLN A 135 -4.53 -9.32 -7.63
C GLN A 135 -4.65 -8.14 -8.59
N ALA A 136 -4.43 -6.91 -8.09
CA ALA A 136 -4.50 -5.69 -8.89
C ALA A 136 -3.32 -5.51 -9.86
N GLY A 137 -2.27 -6.34 -9.71
CA GLY A 137 -1.03 -6.19 -10.47
C GLY A 137 -0.04 -5.23 -9.78
N MET A 138 1.24 -5.59 -9.81
CA MET A 138 2.34 -4.74 -9.29
C MET A 138 2.93 -3.88 -10.43
N GLU A 139 2.12 -3.44 -11.35
CA GLU A 139 2.58 -2.59 -12.44
C GLU A 139 2.78 -1.16 -11.94
N GLU A 140 4.06 -0.80 -11.91
CA GLU A 140 4.68 0.51 -12.11
C GLU A 140 4.90 1.51 -10.97
N HIS A 141 6.13 1.98 -10.95
CA HIS A 141 6.68 3.35 -10.79
C HIS A 141 6.58 4.04 -9.43
N GLY A 142 6.69 3.36 -8.33
CA GLY A 142 6.78 4.08 -7.04
C GLY A 142 7.25 3.18 -5.94
N GLY A 143 8.20 2.57 -5.80
CA GLY A 143 8.67 1.65 -4.75
C GLY A 143 10.16 1.31 -4.85
N GLY A 144 10.87 1.98 -5.78
CA GLY A 144 12.28 1.70 -6.04
C GLY A 144 13.15 1.80 -4.78
N GLU A 145 12.83 2.73 -3.89
CA GLU A 145 13.53 2.90 -2.61
C GLU A 145 13.31 1.72 -1.65
N ARG A 146 12.14 1.09 -1.70
CA ARG A 146 11.80 -0.09 -0.86
C ARG A 146 12.38 -1.39 -1.41
N ILE A 147 12.70 -1.47 -2.71
CA ILE A 147 13.37 -2.64 -3.31
C ILE A 147 14.73 -2.88 -2.66
N GLY A 148 15.48 -1.82 -2.37
CA GLY A 148 16.75 -1.91 -1.65
C GLY A 148 16.60 -2.54 -0.26
N ALA A 149 15.58 -2.14 0.49
CA ALA A 149 15.26 -2.71 1.78
C ALA A 149 14.82 -4.19 1.65
N ALA A 150 13.95 -4.51 0.68
CA ALA A 150 13.51 -5.89 0.40
C ALA A 150 14.70 -6.82 0.08
N ILE A 151 15.64 -6.35 -0.75
CA ILE A 151 16.87 -7.09 -1.07
C ILE A 151 17.70 -7.31 0.20
N LEU A 152 17.88 -6.28 1.03
CA LEU A 152 18.65 -6.37 2.27
C LEU A 152 18.03 -7.39 3.24
N TYR A 153 16.70 -7.34 3.43
CA TYR A 153 16.00 -8.33 4.27
C TYR A 153 16.09 -9.74 3.71
N THR A 154 15.93 -9.92 2.40
CA THR A 154 16.06 -11.22 1.75
C THR A 154 17.48 -11.79 1.93
N LEU A 155 18.51 -10.99 1.73
CA LEU A 155 19.90 -11.37 1.95
C LEU A 155 20.17 -11.71 3.42
N SER A 156 19.61 -10.94 4.35
CA SER A 156 19.74 -11.19 5.79
C SER A 156 19.07 -12.51 6.19
N MET A 157 17.90 -12.82 5.64
CA MET A 157 17.20 -14.09 5.87
C MET A 157 17.92 -15.28 5.23
N LEU A 158 18.49 -15.11 4.04
CA LEU A 158 19.36 -16.11 3.41
C LEU A 158 20.59 -16.39 4.26
N LEU A 159 21.21 -15.35 4.82
CA LEU A 159 22.34 -15.49 5.72
C LEU A 159 21.96 -16.24 7.01
N LEU A 160 20.81 -15.89 7.60
CA LEU A 160 20.24 -16.57 8.76
C LEU A 160 20.05 -18.06 8.44
N LEU A 161 19.46 -18.36 7.31
CA LEU A 161 19.20 -19.71 6.84
C LEU A 161 20.48 -20.53 6.64
N VAL A 162 21.48 -19.96 5.94
CA VAL A 162 22.76 -20.60 5.70
C VAL A 162 23.47 -20.88 7.03
N SER A 163 23.47 -19.89 7.94
CA SER A 163 24.08 -20.04 9.27
C SER A 163 23.38 -21.10 10.11
N PHE A 164 22.05 -21.11 10.10
CA PHE A 164 21.26 -22.11 10.82
C PHE A 164 21.46 -23.52 10.25
N THR A 165 21.43 -23.67 8.91
CA THR A 165 21.68 -24.93 8.22
C THR A 165 23.09 -25.47 8.52
N TRP A 166 24.07 -24.56 8.58
CA TRP A 166 25.44 -24.93 8.92
C TRP A 166 25.57 -25.42 10.38
N LEU A 167 24.89 -24.77 11.32
CA LEU A 167 24.85 -25.18 12.74
C LEU A 167 24.21 -26.55 12.93
N VAL A 168 23.12 -26.84 12.24
CA VAL A 168 22.38 -28.12 12.33
C VAL A 168 23.17 -29.28 11.71
N ARG A 169 23.97 -29.02 10.67
CA ARG A 169 24.84 -30.05 10.07
C ARG A 169 25.85 -30.67 11.02
N VAL A 170 26.09 -30.03 12.14
CA VAL A 170 27.21 -30.37 13.02
C VAL A 170 26.86 -31.39 14.09
N ASP A 171 25.59 -31.51 14.55
CA ASP A 171 25.23 -32.46 15.61
C ASP A 171 23.82 -33.04 15.44
N HIS A 172 23.76 -34.37 15.29
CA HIS A 172 22.53 -35.14 15.08
C HIS A 172 21.54 -35.08 16.27
N ARG A 173 22.03 -34.80 17.48
CA ARG A 173 21.20 -34.76 18.70
C ARG A 173 20.19 -33.62 18.71
N TRP A 174 20.41 -32.62 17.85
CA TRP A 174 19.59 -31.39 17.78
C TRP A 174 18.43 -31.45 16.79
N ARG A 175 18.23 -32.56 16.09
CA ARG A 175 17.11 -32.69 15.08
C ARG A 175 15.73 -32.48 15.70
N LEU A 176 15.51 -32.94 16.93
CA LEU A 176 14.24 -32.71 17.61
C LEU A 176 14.09 -31.23 17.98
N ALA A 177 15.12 -30.61 18.51
CA ALA A 177 15.10 -29.16 18.83
C ALA A 177 14.90 -28.29 17.58
N GLU A 178 15.52 -28.64 16.45
CA GLU A 178 15.29 -27.97 15.15
C GLU A 178 13.84 -28.07 14.70
N ARG A 179 13.25 -29.27 14.76
CA ARG A 179 11.84 -29.48 14.40
C ARG A 179 10.89 -28.72 15.32
N LEU A 180 11.17 -28.72 16.61
CA LEU A 180 10.38 -27.96 17.59
C LEU A 180 10.51 -26.46 17.37
N LEU A 181 11.72 -25.97 17.05
CA LEU A 181 11.94 -24.57 16.70
C LEU A 181 11.22 -24.19 15.40
N ALA A 182 11.32 -25.02 14.34
CA ALA A 182 10.62 -24.79 13.09
C ALA A 182 9.09 -24.76 13.29
N LEU A 183 8.57 -25.70 14.12
CA LEU A 183 7.16 -25.73 14.47
C LEU A 183 6.76 -24.49 15.27
N ALA A 184 7.56 -24.06 16.24
CA ALA A 184 7.32 -22.84 17.02
C ALA A 184 7.36 -21.58 16.14
N LEU A 185 8.27 -21.49 15.17
CA LEU A 185 8.34 -20.39 14.20
C LEU A 185 7.13 -20.38 13.25
N LEU A 186 6.65 -21.55 12.85
CA LEU A 186 5.40 -21.66 12.05
C LEU A 186 4.19 -21.28 12.88
N ALA A 187 4.01 -21.88 14.06
CA ALA A 187 2.85 -21.65 14.91
C ALA A 187 2.79 -20.22 15.47
N GLY A 188 3.96 -19.59 15.69
CA GLY A 188 4.04 -18.19 16.14
C GLY A 188 4.08 -17.16 15.01
N ASN A 189 3.98 -17.57 13.74
CA ASN A 189 4.01 -16.64 12.62
C ASN A 189 2.67 -15.91 12.50
N PRO A 190 2.63 -14.56 12.63
CA PRO A 190 1.37 -13.80 12.61
C PRO A 190 0.59 -13.94 11.30
N MET A 191 1.27 -14.09 10.14
CA MET A 191 0.59 -14.31 8.86
C MET A 191 -0.14 -15.64 8.83
N LEU A 192 0.50 -16.73 9.32
CA LEU A 192 -0.15 -18.04 9.39
C LEU A 192 -1.27 -18.06 10.43
N TYR A 193 -1.13 -17.31 11.51
CA TYR A 193 -2.18 -17.13 12.49
C TYR A 193 -3.42 -16.45 11.87
N GLY A 194 -3.22 -15.34 11.14
CA GLY A 194 -4.30 -14.66 10.41
C GLY A 194 -4.99 -15.56 9.36
N ILE A 195 -4.20 -16.32 8.58
CA ILE A 195 -4.77 -17.31 7.64
C ILE A 195 -5.57 -18.40 8.38
N GLY A 196 -5.07 -18.86 9.53
CA GLY A 196 -5.73 -19.85 10.36
C GLY A 196 -7.05 -19.34 10.96
N GLN A 197 -7.11 -18.11 11.41
CA GLN A 197 -8.33 -17.45 11.90
C GLN A 197 -9.38 -17.35 10.78
N ARG A 198 -9.01 -16.88 9.59
CA ARG A 198 -9.90 -16.86 8.42
C ARG A 198 -10.41 -18.26 8.04
N GLY A 199 -9.53 -19.26 8.05
CA GLY A 199 -9.95 -20.64 7.79
C GLY A 199 -10.92 -21.21 8.84
N ALA A 200 -10.80 -20.79 10.09
CA ALA A 200 -11.75 -21.16 11.14
C ALA A 200 -13.09 -20.41 10.99
N ALA A 201 -13.06 -19.13 10.62
CA ALA A 201 -14.25 -18.30 10.41
C ALA A 201 -15.18 -18.84 9.31
N ILE A 202 -14.60 -19.42 8.23
CA ILE A 202 -15.38 -20.09 7.16
C ILE A 202 -16.23 -21.25 7.70
N VAL A 203 -15.86 -21.84 8.85
CA VAL A 203 -16.55 -23.00 9.45
C VAL A 203 -17.52 -22.59 10.56
N THR A 204 -17.43 -21.36 11.04
CA THR A 204 -18.27 -20.81 12.11
C THR A 204 -19.27 -19.79 11.54
N GLU A 205 -20.47 -19.67 12.13
CA GLU A 205 -21.47 -18.66 11.74
C GLU A 205 -21.02 -17.19 12.02
N ASP A 206 -19.87 -16.99 12.65
CA ASP A 206 -19.33 -15.66 13.01
C ASP A 206 -18.80 -14.88 11.80
N GLY A 207 -18.57 -15.54 10.65
CA GLY A 207 -18.05 -14.93 9.43
C GLY A 207 -19.01 -14.02 8.66
N ALA A 208 -20.21 -13.73 9.17
CA ALA A 208 -21.21 -12.87 8.55
C ALA A 208 -21.70 -11.76 9.51
N TRP A 209 -20.90 -11.40 10.51
CA TRP A 209 -21.35 -10.43 11.50
C TRP A 209 -21.42 -9.01 10.91
N LEU A 210 -20.41 -8.58 10.16
CA LEU A 210 -20.37 -7.26 9.50
C LEU A 210 -21.33 -7.18 8.33
N GLU A 211 -21.47 -8.27 7.57
CA GLU A 211 -22.46 -8.31 6.48
C GLU A 211 -23.87 -8.03 6.99
N ARG A 212 -24.24 -8.52 8.18
CA ARG A 212 -25.52 -8.20 8.82
C ARG A 212 -25.65 -6.75 9.31
N GLN A 213 -24.54 -6.02 9.47
CA GLN A 213 -24.53 -4.59 9.81
C GLN A 213 -24.54 -3.70 8.57
N TYR A 214 -24.25 -4.29 7.41
CA TYR A 214 -24.24 -3.55 6.14
C TYR A 214 -25.64 -3.08 5.77
N VAL A 215 -25.74 -1.80 5.41
CA VAL A 215 -26.98 -1.18 4.93
C VAL A 215 -26.75 -0.67 3.52
N GLU A 216 -27.58 -1.12 2.56
CA GLU A 216 -27.54 -0.56 1.20
C GLU A 216 -27.79 0.94 1.26
N PRO A 217 -26.98 1.77 0.58
CA PRO A 217 -27.17 3.20 0.56
C PRO A 217 -28.46 3.58 -0.15
N VAL A 218 -29.46 4.06 0.59
CA VAL A 218 -30.75 4.50 0.02
C VAL A 218 -30.94 5.99 0.26
N ILE A 219 -30.95 6.77 -0.80
CA ILE A 219 -31.28 8.19 -0.75
C ILE A 219 -32.79 8.35 -0.91
N LEU A 220 -33.44 8.82 0.15
CA LEU A 220 -34.88 9.03 0.22
C LEU A 220 -35.30 10.36 -0.41
N GLU A 221 -34.54 11.43 -0.20
CA GLU A 221 -34.80 12.76 -0.74
C GLU A 221 -33.48 13.40 -1.19
N ALA A 222 -33.55 14.15 -2.31
CA ALA A 222 -32.45 14.97 -2.80
C ALA A 222 -32.74 16.45 -2.56
N PRO A 223 -31.74 17.29 -2.32
CA PRO A 223 -31.94 18.74 -2.22
C PRO A 223 -32.42 19.29 -3.56
N ARG A 224 -33.18 20.40 -3.51
CA ARG A 224 -33.71 21.04 -4.73
C ARG A 224 -32.63 21.65 -5.60
N ASP A 225 -31.59 22.14 -4.96
CA ASP A 225 -30.40 22.71 -5.57
C ASP A 225 -29.21 21.92 -5.02
N PRO A 226 -28.84 20.82 -5.68
CA PRO A 226 -27.82 19.94 -5.17
C PRO A 226 -26.44 20.60 -5.24
N PRO A 227 -25.68 20.65 -4.13
CA PRO A 227 -24.36 21.28 -4.13
C PRO A 227 -23.36 20.45 -4.96
N ASN A 228 -22.38 21.13 -5.51
CA ASN A 228 -21.18 20.49 -6.03
C ASN A 228 -20.35 19.87 -4.92
N LEU A 229 -19.47 18.94 -5.27
CA LEU A 229 -18.57 18.27 -4.32
C LEU A 229 -17.10 18.42 -4.74
N LEU A 230 -16.26 18.94 -3.85
CA LEU A 230 -14.81 18.78 -3.93
C LEU A 230 -14.36 17.89 -2.77
N LEU A 231 -13.96 16.65 -3.06
CA LEU A 231 -13.37 15.71 -2.09
C LEU A 231 -11.85 15.71 -2.26
N LEU A 232 -11.16 16.35 -1.32
CA LEU A 232 -9.71 16.51 -1.31
C LEU A 232 -9.09 15.51 -0.34
N TYR A 233 -8.50 14.44 -0.88
CA TYR A 233 -7.68 13.52 -0.11
C TYR A 233 -6.26 14.02 0.02
N LEU A 234 -5.81 14.17 1.26
CA LEU A 234 -4.43 14.49 1.60
C LEU A 234 -3.71 13.19 1.97
N GLU A 235 -2.83 12.73 1.08
CA GLU A 235 -2.10 11.48 1.22
C GLU A 235 -1.42 11.37 2.59
N SER A 236 -1.82 10.36 3.37
CA SER A 236 -1.24 10.03 4.69
C SER A 236 -1.25 11.17 5.72
N LEU A 237 -2.06 12.24 5.50
CA LEU A 237 -2.04 13.42 6.37
C LEU A 237 -3.05 13.30 7.52
N GLU A 238 -2.68 12.52 8.53
CA GLU A 238 -3.50 12.26 9.71
C GLU A 238 -3.56 13.45 10.68
N ARG A 239 -4.69 13.57 11.38
CA ARG A 239 -4.90 14.63 12.38
C ARG A 239 -3.98 14.52 13.60
N THR A 240 -3.43 13.35 13.88
CA THR A 240 -2.42 13.15 14.95
C THR A 240 -1.29 14.19 14.90
N TYR A 241 -0.95 14.68 13.69
CA TYR A 241 0.04 15.77 13.53
C TYR A 241 -0.37 17.12 14.11
N ALA A 242 -1.62 17.30 14.53
CA ALA A 242 -2.08 18.51 15.23
C ALA A 242 -1.54 18.63 16.66
N ASP A 243 -0.94 17.57 17.22
CA ASP A 243 -0.27 17.64 18.53
C ASP A 243 1.05 18.44 18.42
N ARG A 244 0.98 19.72 18.74
CA ARG A 244 2.11 20.64 18.64
C ARG A 244 3.27 20.30 19.57
N GLU A 245 3.04 19.60 20.68
CA GLU A 245 4.12 19.20 21.58
C GLU A 245 5.02 18.15 20.93
N ARG A 246 4.43 17.27 20.10
CA ARG A 246 5.14 16.21 19.39
C ARG A 246 5.64 16.60 18.00
N PHE A 247 4.87 17.44 17.28
CA PHE A 247 5.08 17.67 15.85
C PHE A 247 5.27 19.14 15.46
N GLY A 248 5.32 20.07 16.45
CA GLY A 248 5.44 21.50 16.19
C GLY A 248 4.24 22.04 15.42
N ASP A 249 4.50 22.91 14.45
CA ASP A 249 3.47 23.57 13.66
C ASP A 249 3.18 22.86 12.32
N ALA A 250 3.56 21.56 12.16
CA ALA A 250 3.39 20.84 10.91
C ALA A 250 1.94 20.80 10.39
N TYR A 251 0.96 20.80 11.29
CA TYR A 251 -0.46 20.76 10.93
C TYR A 251 -1.16 22.13 11.03
N ALA A 252 -0.46 23.22 11.36
CA ALA A 252 -1.04 24.52 11.68
C ALA A 252 -1.90 25.12 10.55
N HIS A 253 -1.58 24.86 9.29
CA HIS A 253 -2.37 25.33 8.15
C HIS A 253 -3.73 24.66 8.05
N LEU A 254 -3.82 23.37 8.37
CA LEU A 254 -5.12 22.67 8.42
C LEU A 254 -5.90 23.02 9.67
N GLU A 255 -5.24 23.31 10.80
CA GLU A 255 -5.94 23.87 11.96
C GLU A 255 -6.60 25.20 11.63
N ALA A 256 -5.90 26.09 10.93
CA ALA A 256 -6.45 27.37 10.50
C ALA A 256 -7.61 27.21 9.49
N LEU A 257 -7.53 26.21 8.59
CA LEU A 257 -8.65 25.86 7.71
C LEU A 257 -9.85 25.33 8.52
N GLY A 258 -9.59 24.52 9.55
CA GLY A 258 -10.57 23.96 10.46
C GLY A 258 -11.37 25.00 11.26
N GLU A 259 -10.88 26.24 11.39
CA GLU A 259 -11.65 27.34 12.01
C GLU A 259 -12.89 27.74 11.19
N LYS A 260 -12.89 27.44 9.88
CA LYS A 260 -14.00 27.67 8.97
C LYS A 260 -14.83 26.40 8.70
N ALA A 261 -14.49 25.27 9.31
CA ALA A 261 -15.01 23.94 8.99
C ALA A 261 -15.80 23.29 10.12
N VAL A 262 -16.59 22.28 9.80
CA VAL A 262 -16.96 21.23 10.74
C VAL A 262 -15.80 20.23 10.78
N VAL A 263 -15.14 20.11 11.91
CA VAL A 263 -13.98 19.24 12.12
C VAL A 263 -14.40 18.05 12.98
N PHE A 264 -14.13 16.85 12.50
CA PHE A 264 -14.36 15.62 13.25
C PHE A 264 -13.05 15.12 13.85
N GLU A 265 -13.04 14.93 15.16
CA GLU A 265 -11.90 14.45 15.95
C GLU A 265 -12.21 13.04 16.46
N GLY A 266 -11.30 12.10 16.29
CA GLY A 266 -11.51 10.69 16.69
C GLY A 266 -11.94 9.76 15.55
N VAL A 267 -11.71 10.14 14.29
CA VAL A 267 -11.94 9.25 13.13
C VAL A 267 -10.81 8.24 13.02
N ARG A 268 -11.06 7.01 13.46
CA ARG A 268 -10.09 5.93 13.58
C ARG A 268 -9.91 5.19 12.26
N GLN A 269 -8.77 4.53 12.13
CA GLN A 269 -8.51 3.57 11.06
C GLN A 269 -8.82 2.16 11.53
N VAL A 270 -9.67 1.45 10.80
CA VAL A 270 -9.95 0.02 11.02
C VAL A 270 -9.05 -0.86 10.15
N ASP A 271 -8.99 -2.15 10.43
CA ASP A 271 -8.26 -3.11 9.59
C ASP A 271 -8.80 -3.07 8.14
N ASN A 272 -7.94 -3.30 7.16
CA ASN A 272 -8.23 -3.23 5.72
C ASN A 272 -8.63 -1.83 5.19
N THR A 273 -8.25 -0.75 5.89
CA THR A 273 -8.42 0.64 5.40
C THR A 273 -7.12 1.45 5.44
N GLY A 274 -5.98 0.81 5.72
CA GLY A 274 -4.71 1.46 6.06
C GLY A 274 -3.76 1.72 4.89
N TRP A 275 -4.26 1.94 3.67
CA TRP A 275 -3.50 2.34 2.50
C TRP A 275 -4.44 2.98 1.47
N THR A 276 -3.91 3.75 0.54
CA THR A 276 -4.64 4.68 -0.34
C THR A 276 -5.98 4.14 -0.88
N MET A 277 -5.96 3.03 -1.65
CA MET A 277 -7.21 2.49 -2.20
C MET A 277 -8.18 1.99 -1.13
N ALA A 278 -7.65 1.36 -0.08
CA ALA A 278 -8.49 0.83 0.98
C ALA A 278 -9.17 1.95 1.79
N GLY A 279 -8.46 3.04 2.04
CA GLY A 279 -9.04 4.20 2.72
C GLY A 279 -10.03 4.96 1.83
N MET A 280 -9.74 5.10 0.53
CA MET A 280 -10.69 5.71 -0.42
C MET A 280 -11.96 4.87 -0.59
N ILE A 281 -11.86 3.54 -0.64
CA ILE A 281 -13.03 2.65 -0.67
C ILE A 281 -13.79 2.75 0.65
N ALA A 282 -13.11 2.73 1.79
CA ALA A 282 -13.78 2.87 3.07
C ALA A 282 -14.59 4.16 3.16
N SER A 283 -14.02 5.27 2.73
CA SER A 283 -14.66 6.61 2.80
C SER A 283 -15.69 6.87 1.71
N GLN A 284 -15.63 6.17 0.58
CA GLN A 284 -16.56 6.37 -0.53
C GLN A 284 -17.62 5.27 -0.67
N CYS A 285 -17.36 4.08 -0.13
CA CYS A 285 -18.29 2.95 -0.21
C CYS A 285 -18.81 2.50 1.18
N GLY A 286 -18.30 3.11 2.27
CA GLY A 286 -18.68 2.77 3.63
C GLY A 286 -18.29 1.35 4.05
N THR A 287 -17.27 0.75 3.41
CA THR A 287 -16.82 -0.61 3.70
C THR A 287 -15.30 -0.73 3.65
N PRO A 288 -14.66 -1.60 4.46
CA PRO A 288 -13.24 -1.86 4.32
C PRO A 288 -12.96 -2.66 3.04
N LEU A 289 -11.82 -2.43 2.40
CA LEU A 289 -11.41 -3.18 1.23
C LEU A 289 -10.89 -4.56 1.61
N MET A 290 -11.68 -5.58 1.39
CA MET A 290 -11.27 -6.97 1.52
C MET A 290 -10.83 -7.52 0.15
N PRO A 291 -9.75 -8.32 0.07
CA PRO A 291 -9.31 -8.88 -1.22
C PRO A 291 -10.38 -9.84 -1.76
N ALA A 292 -10.48 -9.96 -3.09
CA ALA A 292 -11.25 -11.03 -3.70
C ALA A 292 -10.73 -12.38 -3.18
N GLY A 293 -11.62 -13.33 -2.87
CA GLY A 293 -11.29 -14.57 -2.15
C GLY A 293 -10.18 -15.38 -2.83
N LEU A 294 -9.41 -16.13 -2.02
CA LEU A 294 -8.28 -16.97 -2.48
C LEU A 294 -8.67 -18.06 -3.51
N LEU A 295 -9.95 -18.32 -3.69
CA LEU A 295 -10.50 -19.33 -4.60
C LEU A 295 -11.11 -18.71 -5.87
N HIS A 296 -10.97 -17.42 -6.07
CA HIS A 296 -11.41 -16.77 -7.31
C HIS A 296 -10.46 -17.16 -8.44
N ASP A 297 -10.99 -17.62 -9.56
CA ASP A 297 -10.20 -18.07 -10.72
C ASP A 297 -9.31 -16.97 -11.33
N SER A 298 -9.58 -15.70 -11.00
CA SER A 298 -8.84 -14.51 -11.44
C SER A 298 -7.72 -14.05 -10.50
N GLN A 299 -7.22 -14.88 -9.58
CA GLN A 299 -6.25 -14.50 -8.53
C GLN A 299 -4.96 -13.83 -9.02
N PHE A 300 -4.59 -14.01 -10.28
CA PHE A 300 -3.34 -13.50 -10.88
C PHE A 300 -3.57 -12.70 -12.15
N GLU A 301 -4.81 -12.40 -12.50
CA GLU A 301 -5.16 -11.54 -13.62
C GLU A 301 -5.57 -10.15 -13.13
N PRO A 302 -5.33 -9.09 -13.92
CA PRO A 302 -5.76 -7.75 -13.59
C PRO A 302 -7.27 -7.73 -13.31
N LEU A 303 -7.67 -7.13 -12.18
CA LEU A 303 -9.08 -6.99 -11.84
C LEU A 303 -9.77 -6.11 -12.89
N GLY A 304 -10.80 -6.63 -13.55
CA GLY A 304 -11.63 -5.87 -14.50
C GLY A 304 -12.58 -4.91 -13.80
N LYS A 305 -12.91 -5.15 -12.52
CA LYS A 305 -13.76 -4.34 -11.65
C LYS A 305 -13.21 -4.32 -10.23
N VAL A 306 -13.53 -3.29 -9.48
CA VAL A 306 -13.14 -3.14 -8.07
C VAL A 306 -14.39 -2.93 -7.22
N VAL A 307 -14.64 -3.84 -6.29
CA VAL A 307 -15.79 -3.90 -5.37
C VAL A 307 -17.16 -3.70 -6.05
N PRO A 308 -17.45 -4.43 -7.15
CA PRO A 308 -18.66 -4.22 -7.95
C PRO A 308 -19.96 -4.59 -7.23
N GLY A 309 -19.89 -5.21 -6.06
CA GLY A 309 -21.06 -5.67 -5.30
C GLY A 309 -21.61 -4.66 -4.30
N VAL A 310 -21.12 -3.40 -4.32
CA VAL A 310 -21.57 -2.34 -3.40
C VAL A 310 -21.66 -1.00 -4.14
N ASP A 311 -22.65 -0.19 -3.78
CA ASP A 311 -22.79 1.18 -4.30
C ASP A 311 -21.85 2.12 -3.51
N CYS A 312 -21.05 2.88 -4.24
CA CYS A 312 -20.15 3.88 -3.71
C CYS A 312 -20.67 5.30 -3.96
N LEU A 313 -20.01 6.30 -3.41
CA LEU A 313 -20.36 7.72 -3.58
C LEU A 313 -20.55 8.10 -5.06
N GLY A 314 -19.67 7.61 -5.93
CA GLY A 314 -19.76 7.86 -7.37
C GLY A 314 -21.05 7.33 -7.98
N ASP A 315 -21.42 6.06 -7.71
CA ASP A 315 -22.68 5.47 -8.22
C ASP A 315 -23.91 6.26 -7.77
N LEU A 316 -23.91 6.68 -6.50
CA LEU A 316 -25.01 7.42 -5.91
C LEU A 316 -25.17 8.82 -6.53
N LEU A 317 -24.07 9.48 -6.87
CA LEU A 317 -24.05 10.81 -7.47
C LEU A 317 -24.31 10.73 -8.99
N ASP A 318 -23.71 9.79 -9.72
CA ASP A 318 -23.95 9.56 -11.15
C ASP A 318 -25.44 9.28 -11.44
N ALA A 319 -26.07 8.41 -10.64
CA ALA A 319 -27.50 8.13 -10.72
C ALA A 319 -28.38 9.39 -10.52
N ARG A 320 -27.79 10.51 -10.07
CA ARG A 320 -28.45 11.82 -9.86
C ARG A 320 -27.98 12.89 -10.84
N GLY A 321 -27.24 12.49 -11.86
CA GLY A 321 -26.82 13.34 -12.95
C GLY A 321 -25.63 14.25 -12.64
N TYR A 322 -24.81 13.90 -11.66
CA TYR A 322 -23.54 14.58 -11.42
C TYR A 322 -22.52 14.23 -12.51
N SER A 323 -21.78 15.23 -12.96
CA SER A 323 -20.57 14.99 -13.76
C SER A 323 -19.38 14.75 -12.83
N LEU A 324 -18.79 13.54 -12.87
CA LEU A 324 -17.79 13.12 -11.91
C LEU A 324 -16.37 13.08 -12.52
N THR A 325 -15.42 13.70 -11.83
CA THR A 325 -14.00 13.69 -12.21
C THR A 325 -13.13 13.20 -11.04
N TYR A 326 -12.21 12.27 -11.31
CA TYR A 326 -11.10 11.95 -10.42
C TYR A 326 -9.80 12.55 -10.95
N MET A 327 -9.01 13.15 -10.08
CA MET A 327 -7.66 13.65 -10.36
C MET A 327 -6.66 13.20 -9.31
N GLY A 328 -5.49 12.73 -9.74
CA GLY A 328 -4.39 12.39 -8.84
C GLY A 328 -3.03 12.52 -9.51
N GLY A 329 -2.01 12.90 -8.76
CA GLY A 329 -0.66 13.06 -9.31
C GLY A 329 0.01 11.74 -9.74
N ALA A 330 -0.40 10.62 -9.16
CA ALA A 330 0.16 9.29 -9.45
C ALA A 330 -0.62 8.55 -10.55
N SER A 331 -0.01 7.45 -11.06
CA SER A 331 -0.63 6.58 -12.08
C SER A 331 -2.01 6.07 -11.64
N THR A 332 -2.99 6.11 -12.55
CA THR A 332 -4.32 5.53 -12.34
C THR A 332 -4.30 4.00 -12.38
N ARG A 333 -3.25 3.40 -12.95
CA ARG A 333 -3.09 1.93 -12.99
C ARG A 333 -2.68 1.38 -11.63
N PHE A 334 -1.96 2.18 -10.83
CA PHE A 334 -1.52 1.74 -9.52
C PHE A 334 -2.70 1.38 -8.63
N ALA A 335 -2.69 0.15 -8.11
CA ALA A 335 -3.71 -0.40 -7.20
C ALA A 335 -5.15 -0.37 -7.74
N GLY A 336 -5.34 -0.34 -9.06
CA GLY A 336 -6.66 -0.40 -9.67
C GLY A 336 -7.49 0.89 -9.54
N LYS A 337 -6.89 2.03 -9.17
CA LYS A 337 -7.61 3.31 -8.99
C LYS A 337 -8.45 3.69 -10.19
N GLY A 338 -7.86 3.63 -11.38
CA GLY A 338 -8.57 3.98 -12.60
C GLY A 338 -9.72 3.04 -12.94
N VAL A 339 -9.60 1.76 -12.57
CA VAL A 339 -10.71 0.80 -12.71
C VAL A 339 -11.83 1.17 -11.74
N PHE A 340 -11.51 1.35 -10.45
CA PHE A 340 -12.46 1.72 -9.42
C PHE A 340 -13.31 2.95 -9.83
N TYR A 341 -12.66 4.06 -10.17
CA TYR A 341 -13.40 5.27 -10.50
C TYR A 341 -14.26 5.13 -11.76
N ARG A 342 -13.77 4.45 -12.81
CA ARG A 342 -14.58 4.21 -14.01
C ARG A 342 -15.76 3.28 -13.76
N ASP A 343 -15.60 2.25 -12.92
CA ASP A 343 -16.70 1.34 -12.57
C ASP A 343 -17.77 2.01 -11.72
N HIS A 344 -17.38 3.00 -10.91
CA HIS A 344 -18.26 3.70 -9.98
C HIS A 344 -18.69 5.10 -10.49
N GLY A 345 -18.98 5.22 -11.80
CA GLY A 345 -19.70 6.36 -12.38
C GLY A 345 -18.87 7.60 -12.69
N PHE A 346 -17.53 7.55 -12.66
CA PHE A 346 -16.71 8.73 -12.99
C PHE A 346 -16.51 8.87 -14.49
N ASP A 347 -16.93 10.00 -15.06
CA ASP A 347 -16.78 10.35 -16.48
C ASP A 347 -15.33 10.58 -16.88
N ARG A 348 -14.54 11.16 -15.98
CA ARG A 348 -13.15 11.51 -16.22
C ARG A 348 -12.26 10.97 -15.10
N VAL A 349 -11.21 10.26 -15.50
CA VAL A 349 -10.24 9.69 -14.57
C VAL A 349 -8.85 10.10 -15.02
N LEU A 350 -8.28 11.07 -14.33
CA LEU A 350 -7.04 11.76 -14.71
C LEU A 350 -5.94 11.46 -13.69
N GLY A 351 -4.94 10.72 -14.12
CA GLY A 351 -3.72 10.48 -13.36
C GLY A 351 -2.50 10.96 -14.10
N ARG A 352 -1.35 10.46 -13.70
CA ARG A 352 -0.07 10.83 -14.29
C ARG A 352 -0.08 10.75 -15.81
N GLU A 353 -0.57 9.65 -16.36
CA GLU A 353 -0.53 9.37 -17.79
C GLU A 353 -1.37 10.34 -18.61
N GLU A 354 -2.48 10.79 -18.04
CA GLU A 354 -3.40 11.75 -18.67
C GLU A 354 -2.95 13.20 -18.49
N LEU A 355 -2.28 13.52 -17.37
CA LEU A 355 -1.91 14.88 -17.00
C LEU A 355 -0.50 15.28 -17.44
N GLU A 356 0.49 14.37 -17.32
CA GLU A 356 1.91 14.65 -17.61
C GLU A 356 2.15 15.19 -19.04
N PRO A 357 1.49 14.69 -20.11
CA PRO A 357 1.72 15.19 -21.47
C PRO A 357 1.34 16.66 -21.70
N GLY A 358 0.51 17.23 -20.84
CA GLY A 358 0.04 18.63 -20.92
C GLY A 358 0.83 19.61 -20.06
N LEU A 359 1.86 19.14 -19.33
CA LEU A 359 2.60 19.99 -18.40
C LEU A 359 3.51 21.00 -19.11
N GLU A 360 3.50 22.26 -18.64
CA GLU A 360 4.45 23.27 -19.07
C GLU A 360 5.90 22.94 -18.67
N ALA A 361 6.09 22.21 -17.55
CA ALA A 361 7.38 21.78 -17.04
C ALA A 361 7.41 20.24 -16.89
N PRO A 362 7.59 19.48 -17.99
CA PRO A 362 7.50 18.02 -17.97
C PRO A 362 8.57 17.35 -17.10
N ASP A 363 9.68 18.00 -16.83
CA ASP A 363 10.74 17.49 -15.95
C ASP A 363 10.45 17.72 -14.45
N TYR A 364 9.38 18.46 -14.11
CA TYR A 364 8.99 18.72 -12.74
C TYR A 364 7.97 17.68 -12.25
N VAL A 365 8.47 16.46 -12.10
CA VAL A 365 7.72 15.29 -11.57
C VAL A 365 8.60 14.54 -10.57
N ASN A 366 7.98 13.77 -9.70
CA ASN A 366 8.67 12.87 -8.76
C ASN A 366 8.53 11.40 -9.19
N SER A 367 9.05 10.46 -8.40
CA SER A 367 9.00 9.02 -8.73
C SER A 367 7.58 8.46 -8.84
N TRP A 368 6.58 9.11 -8.21
CA TRP A 368 5.17 8.72 -8.29
C TRP A 368 4.41 9.46 -9.40
N GLY A 369 4.79 10.70 -9.72
CA GLY A 369 4.12 11.51 -10.72
C GLY A 369 4.23 13.00 -10.42
N LEU A 370 3.12 13.74 -10.56
CA LEU A 370 3.06 15.18 -10.39
C LEU A 370 3.24 15.57 -8.92
N TYR A 371 3.90 16.71 -8.69
CA TYR A 371 3.86 17.39 -7.39
C TYR A 371 2.50 18.06 -7.16
N ASP A 372 2.12 18.22 -5.89
CA ASP A 372 0.78 18.74 -5.52
C ASP A 372 0.57 20.21 -5.90
N ASP A 373 1.61 21.06 -5.97
CA ASP A 373 1.49 22.43 -6.50
C ASP A 373 0.98 22.42 -7.94
N THR A 374 1.57 21.57 -8.79
CA THR A 374 1.14 21.39 -10.18
C THR A 374 -0.24 20.73 -10.28
N LEU A 375 -0.49 19.69 -9.48
CA LEU A 375 -1.79 19.01 -9.44
C LEU A 375 -2.90 19.98 -9.06
N TYR A 376 -2.68 20.85 -8.09
CA TYR A 376 -3.68 21.81 -7.63
C TYR A 376 -3.94 22.94 -8.62
N ASP A 377 -2.94 23.38 -9.37
CA ASP A 377 -3.16 24.29 -10.50
C ASP A 377 -4.08 23.67 -11.56
N LEU A 378 -3.85 22.41 -11.92
CA LEU A 378 -4.72 21.65 -12.84
C LEU A 378 -6.11 21.40 -12.24
N THR A 379 -6.21 21.22 -10.92
CA THR A 379 -7.49 21.08 -10.21
C THR A 379 -8.34 22.35 -10.34
N VAL A 380 -7.74 23.54 -10.19
CA VAL A 380 -8.44 24.81 -10.41
C VAL A 380 -8.94 24.94 -11.85
N GLU A 381 -8.13 24.52 -12.83
CA GLU A 381 -8.54 24.53 -14.25
C GLU A 381 -9.71 23.58 -14.52
N GLU A 382 -9.66 22.38 -13.93
CA GLU A 382 -10.75 21.42 -14.06
C GLU A 382 -12.04 21.92 -13.39
N MET A 383 -11.96 22.53 -12.20
CA MET A 383 -13.12 23.13 -11.54
C MET A 383 -13.73 24.25 -12.38
N ARG A 384 -12.92 25.13 -12.98
CA ARG A 384 -13.40 26.14 -13.93
C ARG A 384 -14.07 25.51 -15.17
N ARG A 385 -13.64 24.33 -15.60
CA ARG A 385 -14.26 23.58 -16.68
C ARG A 385 -15.62 23.03 -16.24
N LEU A 386 -15.69 22.45 -15.05
CA LEU A 386 -16.92 21.88 -14.47
C LEU A 386 -17.97 22.96 -14.22
N GLU A 387 -17.60 24.12 -13.69
CA GLU A 387 -18.48 25.26 -13.49
C GLU A 387 -19.15 25.79 -14.80
N ARG A 388 -18.57 25.52 -15.95
CA ARG A 388 -19.15 25.90 -17.25
C ARG A 388 -20.13 24.88 -17.81
N GLN A 389 -20.30 23.76 -17.14
CA GLN A 389 -21.24 22.71 -17.53
C GLN A 389 -22.63 22.97 -16.90
N ASP A 390 -23.67 22.42 -17.50
CA ASP A 390 -24.99 22.39 -16.89
C ASP A 390 -25.07 21.21 -15.89
N GLY A 391 -25.61 21.45 -14.71
CA GLY A 391 -25.85 20.44 -13.68
C GLY A 391 -24.76 20.38 -12.63
N PRO A 392 -24.99 19.60 -11.54
CA PRO A 392 -24.05 19.45 -10.44
C PRO A 392 -22.84 18.59 -10.86
N TRP A 393 -21.72 18.83 -10.20
CA TRP A 393 -20.49 18.09 -10.45
C TRP A 393 -19.84 17.61 -9.15
N GLY A 394 -19.00 16.57 -9.28
CA GLY A 394 -18.14 16.08 -8.21
C GLY A 394 -16.70 15.90 -8.69
N LEU A 395 -15.76 16.41 -7.90
CA LEU A 395 -14.34 16.25 -8.14
C LEU A 395 -13.68 15.59 -6.94
N VAL A 396 -13.04 14.46 -7.16
CA VAL A 396 -12.18 13.80 -6.17
C VAL A 396 -10.72 14.06 -6.54
N ASN A 397 -9.97 14.63 -5.63
CA ASN A 397 -8.54 14.90 -5.81
C ASN A 397 -7.70 14.13 -4.78
N LEU A 398 -6.59 13.54 -5.20
CA LEU A 398 -5.65 12.82 -4.34
C LEU A 398 -4.25 13.40 -4.45
N SER A 399 -3.75 13.96 -3.36
CA SER A 399 -2.39 14.49 -3.24
C SER A 399 -1.34 13.39 -3.12
N ILE A 400 -0.05 13.75 -3.14
CA ILE A 400 1.07 12.81 -2.98
C ILE A 400 2.14 13.31 -2.00
N THR A 401 2.11 14.57 -1.59
CA THR A 401 3.19 15.21 -0.80
C THR A 401 3.49 14.44 0.48
N GLY A 402 2.48 13.90 1.20
CA GLY A 402 2.65 13.15 2.45
C GLY A 402 3.13 11.71 2.30
N HIS A 403 3.34 11.20 1.07
CA HIS A 403 3.60 9.79 0.83
C HIS A 403 4.91 9.30 1.46
N ALA A 404 4.81 8.22 2.25
CA ALA A 404 5.97 7.61 2.92
C ALA A 404 7.05 7.12 1.92
N PRO A 405 8.35 7.05 2.31
CA PRO A 405 8.88 7.22 3.67
C PRO A 405 9.21 8.66 4.06
N ASN A 406 9.47 9.59 3.14
CA ASN A 406 10.02 10.93 3.43
C ASN A 406 9.12 12.06 2.94
N GLY A 407 8.06 11.72 2.17
CA GLY A 407 7.24 12.69 1.48
C GLY A 407 7.87 13.24 0.20
N TYR A 408 7.08 14.04 -0.52
CA TYR A 408 7.46 14.68 -1.79
C TYR A 408 7.05 16.16 -1.77
N PRO A 409 7.70 17.00 -0.93
CA PRO A 409 7.33 18.40 -0.82
C PRO A 409 7.58 19.14 -2.13
N ALA A 410 6.59 19.95 -2.55
CA ALA A 410 6.65 20.73 -3.76
C ALA A 410 7.70 21.84 -3.68
N ARG A 411 8.14 22.36 -4.85
CA ARG A 411 9.12 23.47 -4.92
C ARG A 411 8.62 24.73 -4.22
N ASP A 412 7.33 24.99 -4.24
CA ASP A 412 6.70 26.15 -3.62
C ASP A 412 6.85 26.18 -2.09
N CYS A 413 7.12 25.01 -1.48
CA CYS A 413 7.33 24.87 -0.04
C CYS A 413 8.78 25.13 0.42
N ARG A 414 9.74 25.30 -0.48
CA ARG A 414 11.21 25.30 -0.15
C ARG A 414 11.62 26.33 0.90
N GLU A 415 10.97 27.48 0.94
CA GLU A 415 11.29 28.54 1.89
C GLU A 415 10.99 28.14 3.35
N ARG A 416 10.17 27.09 3.56
CA ARG A 416 9.74 26.61 4.86
C ARG A 416 10.58 25.47 5.42
N GLN A 417 11.45 24.87 4.61
CA GLN A 417 12.24 23.69 4.96
C GLN A 417 13.08 23.87 6.25
N GLY A 418 13.55 25.08 6.52
CA GLY A 418 14.40 25.36 7.67
C GLY A 418 13.69 25.34 9.04
N GLU A 419 12.37 25.21 9.07
CA GLU A 419 11.58 25.22 10.29
C GLU A 419 11.49 23.83 10.98
N PHE A 420 11.87 22.75 10.27
CA PHE A 420 11.67 21.35 10.69
C PHE A 420 12.98 20.55 10.89
N ASP A 421 14.04 21.13 11.36
CA ASP A 421 15.30 20.51 11.85
C ASP A 421 15.68 19.12 11.22
N GLY A 422 15.45 18.94 9.90
CA GLY A 422 15.82 17.72 9.18
C GLY A 422 14.89 16.52 9.39
N VAL A 423 13.68 16.71 9.91
CA VAL A 423 12.63 15.67 9.92
C VAL A 423 11.81 15.81 8.64
N ASP A 424 12.23 15.12 7.58
CA ASP A 424 11.69 15.24 6.23
C ASP A 424 10.17 15.09 6.16
N ILE A 425 9.59 14.15 6.91
CA ILE A 425 8.15 13.94 6.88
C ILE A 425 7.36 15.11 7.48
N LEU A 426 7.83 15.77 8.53
CA LEU A 426 7.13 16.92 9.13
C LEU A 426 7.12 18.10 8.17
N TYR A 427 8.21 18.32 7.44
CA TYR A 427 8.26 19.29 6.37
C TYR A 427 7.28 18.97 5.24
N SER A 428 7.15 17.70 4.88
CA SER A 428 6.18 17.26 3.86
C SER A 428 4.74 17.43 4.34
N VAL A 429 4.44 17.14 5.60
CA VAL A 429 3.12 17.37 6.23
C VAL A 429 2.77 18.86 6.21
N GLU A 430 3.69 19.73 6.63
CA GLU A 430 3.49 21.19 6.59
C GLU A 430 3.25 21.68 5.16
N CYS A 431 4.06 21.21 4.21
CA CYS A 431 3.91 21.54 2.80
C CYS A 431 2.54 21.14 2.26
N SER A 432 2.09 19.90 2.52
CA SER A 432 0.78 19.41 2.10
C SER A 432 -0.35 20.22 2.73
N ALA A 433 -0.27 20.49 4.03
CA ALA A 433 -1.24 21.29 4.76
C ALA A 433 -1.33 22.73 4.21
N TRP A 434 -0.19 23.35 3.93
CA TRP A 434 -0.13 24.69 3.34
C TRP A 434 -0.70 24.73 1.92
N LEU A 435 -0.33 23.78 1.07
CA LEU A 435 -0.84 23.70 -0.31
C LEU A 435 -2.34 23.48 -0.34
N ALA A 436 -2.86 22.59 0.51
CA ALA A 436 -4.30 22.34 0.61
C ALA A 436 -5.07 23.60 1.05
N ARG A 437 -4.57 24.30 2.07
CA ARG A 437 -5.16 25.58 2.52
C ARG A 437 -5.12 26.62 1.40
N ARG A 438 -3.98 26.78 0.72
CA ARG A 438 -3.82 27.73 -0.40
C ARG A 438 -4.77 27.42 -1.56
N LEU A 439 -4.97 26.12 -1.87
CA LEU A 439 -5.95 25.70 -2.87
C LEU A 439 -7.35 26.19 -2.48
N VAL A 440 -7.81 25.87 -1.27
CA VAL A 440 -9.15 26.27 -0.80
C VAL A 440 -9.31 27.79 -0.78
N GLU A 441 -8.33 28.55 -0.28
CA GLU A 441 -8.36 30.01 -0.27
C GLU A 441 -8.42 30.58 -1.71
N ARG A 442 -7.67 30.03 -2.66
CA ARG A 442 -7.72 30.44 -4.07
C ARG A 442 -9.08 30.15 -4.71
N LEU A 443 -9.64 28.97 -4.45
CA LEU A 443 -10.96 28.60 -4.97
C LEU A 443 -12.07 29.53 -4.39
N GLU A 444 -11.97 29.91 -3.12
CA GLU A 444 -12.85 30.86 -2.46
C GLU A 444 -12.72 32.26 -3.11
N GLU A 445 -11.48 32.75 -3.32
CA GLU A 445 -11.21 34.03 -3.98
C GLU A 445 -11.72 34.10 -5.43
N GLU A 446 -11.68 32.98 -6.16
CA GLU A 446 -12.16 32.87 -7.53
C GLU A 446 -13.69 32.63 -7.62
N GLY A 447 -14.39 32.46 -6.49
CA GLY A 447 -15.83 32.18 -6.43
C GLY A 447 -16.21 30.76 -6.89
N LEU A 448 -15.26 29.83 -6.95
CA LEU A 448 -15.47 28.44 -7.38
C LEU A 448 -16.01 27.53 -6.25
N LEU A 449 -16.23 28.07 -5.05
CA LEU A 449 -16.81 27.33 -3.92
C LEU A 449 -18.29 27.71 -3.65
N GLU A 450 -18.89 28.56 -4.49
CA GLU A 450 -20.33 28.85 -4.40
C GLU A 450 -21.13 27.55 -4.61
N ASN A 451 -22.05 27.25 -3.70
CA ASN A 451 -22.83 26.01 -3.69
C ASN A 451 -21.96 24.72 -3.79
N THR A 452 -20.78 24.73 -3.18
CA THR A 452 -19.85 23.59 -3.20
C THR A 452 -19.56 23.12 -1.78
N LEU A 453 -19.74 21.81 -1.53
CA LEU A 453 -19.21 21.15 -0.34
C LEU A 453 -17.75 20.78 -0.58
N VAL A 454 -16.84 21.32 0.23
CA VAL A 454 -15.44 20.88 0.26
C VAL A 454 -15.26 19.91 1.41
N VAL A 455 -14.78 18.72 1.08
CA VAL A 455 -14.40 17.69 2.03
C VAL A 455 -12.89 17.58 2.02
N VAL A 456 -12.26 17.76 3.17
CA VAL A 456 -10.81 17.53 3.36
C VAL A 456 -10.64 16.31 4.25
N ALA A 457 -10.03 15.27 3.73
CA ALA A 457 -9.82 14.03 4.45
C ALA A 457 -8.42 13.45 4.21
N SER A 458 -7.85 12.74 5.18
CA SER A 458 -6.76 11.83 4.86
C SER A 458 -7.33 10.57 4.22
N ASP A 459 -6.62 10.02 3.26
CA ASP A 459 -6.99 8.71 2.68
C ASP A 459 -6.73 7.57 3.68
N HIS A 460 -5.66 7.64 4.47
CA HIS A 460 -5.34 6.73 5.56
C HIS A 460 -4.34 7.36 6.55
N LEU A 461 -4.09 6.68 7.66
CA LEU A 461 -3.04 7.08 8.61
C LEU A 461 -1.65 6.90 7.99
N THR A 462 -0.73 7.78 8.34
CA THR A 462 0.67 7.73 7.89
C THR A 462 1.28 6.36 8.12
N MET A 463 1.85 5.78 7.09
CA MET A 463 2.66 4.57 7.17
C MET A 463 3.98 4.85 7.90
N ARG A 464 4.88 3.87 7.98
CA ARG A 464 6.13 4.04 8.71
C ARG A 464 7.04 5.09 8.06
N VAL A 465 7.28 6.17 8.80
CA VAL A 465 8.08 7.35 8.43
C VAL A 465 9.08 7.69 9.54
N SER A 466 9.88 8.74 9.36
CA SER A 466 10.85 9.20 10.38
C SER A 466 10.20 9.60 11.72
N ALA A 467 8.94 10.07 11.70
CA ALA A 467 8.16 10.42 12.90
C ALA A 467 7.39 9.25 13.53
N TRP A 468 7.59 8.00 13.07
CA TRP A 468 6.78 6.84 13.46
C TRP A 468 6.68 6.62 14.98
N GLU A 469 7.79 6.67 15.69
CA GLU A 469 7.80 6.45 17.15
C GLU A 469 6.97 7.50 17.91
N GLN A 470 6.90 8.71 17.38
CA GLN A 470 6.08 9.81 17.94
C GLN A 470 4.59 9.59 17.59
N LEU A 471 4.29 9.12 16.37
CA LEU A 471 2.92 8.84 15.93
C LEU A 471 2.28 7.73 16.78
N VAL A 472 2.98 6.62 16.98
CA VAL A 472 2.45 5.47 17.72
C VAL A 472 2.50 5.62 19.24
N ALA A 473 3.02 6.72 19.75
CA ALA A 473 3.07 6.99 21.20
C ALA A 473 1.70 7.38 21.79
N GLY A 474 0.70 7.66 20.96
CA GLY A 474 -0.66 8.04 21.37
C GLY A 474 -1.72 7.47 20.43
N GLU A 475 -2.94 7.92 20.62
CA GLU A 475 -4.03 7.62 19.70
C GLU A 475 -3.82 8.33 18.37
N ARG A 476 -4.26 7.69 17.29
CA ARG A 476 -4.08 8.20 15.94
C ARG A 476 -5.41 8.38 15.24
N ASP A 477 -5.60 9.56 14.64
CA ASP A 477 -6.85 9.99 14.02
C ASP A 477 -6.64 10.41 12.57
N ASN A 478 -7.56 10.04 11.71
CA ASN A 478 -7.63 10.57 10.34
C ASN A 478 -8.09 12.03 10.34
N THR A 479 -7.60 12.81 9.38
CA THR A 479 -8.15 14.13 9.09
C THR A 479 -9.53 13.97 8.44
N PHE A 480 -10.53 14.68 8.97
CA PHE A 480 -11.84 14.81 8.32
C PHE A 480 -12.48 16.16 8.66
N MET A 481 -12.74 16.96 7.63
CA MET A 481 -13.33 18.31 7.75
C MET A 481 -14.31 18.54 6.61
N LEU A 482 -15.37 19.29 6.90
CA LEU A 482 -16.38 19.73 5.94
C LEU A 482 -16.46 21.25 5.92
N LEU A 483 -16.32 21.86 4.74
CA LEU A 483 -16.50 23.30 4.52
C LEU A 483 -17.62 23.51 3.50
N GLY A 484 -18.53 24.44 3.77
CA GLY A 484 -19.62 24.79 2.88
C GLY A 484 -20.44 25.93 3.49
N GLU A 485 -21.09 26.72 2.66
CA GLU A 485 -21.84 27.91 3.12
C GLU A 485 -22.95 27.59 4.12
N GLN A 486 -23.53 26.40 4.04
CA GLN A 486 -24.64 25.98 4.90
C GLN A 486 -24.16 25.34 6.23
N LEU A 487 -22.86 25.09 6.36
CA LEU A 487 -22.29 24.45 7.53
C LEU A 487 -21.81 25.50 8.55
N GLN A 488 -22.19 25.31 9.82
CA GLN A 488 -21.66 26.15 10.89
C GLN A 488 -20.35 25.55 11.42
N PRO A 489 -19.25 26.30 11.42
CA PRO A 489 -17.97 25.82 11.94
C PRO A 489 -18.07 25.31 13.37
N ARG A 490 -17.58 24.12 13.62
CA ARG A 490 -17.57 23.47 14.94
C ARG A 490 -16.61 22.29 14.97
N ARG A 491 -16.21 21.90 16.17
CA ARG A 491 -15.43 20.68 16.42
C ARG A 491 -16.33 19.64 17.08
N LEU A 492 -16.28 18.42 16.58
CA LEU A 492 -17.06 17.30 17.08
C LEU A 492 -16.09 16.20 17.48
N GLU A 493 -16.05 15.88 18.77
CA GLU A 493 -15.37 14.67 19.24
C GLU A 493 -16.29 13.47 18.95
N VAL A 494 -15.75 12.49 18.22
CA VAL A 494 -16.51 11.32 17.77
C VAL A 494 -15.68 10.04 18.00
N GLU A 495 -16.34 8.91 18.19
CA GLU A 495 -15.74 7.60 18.07
C GLU A 495 -16.20 6.99 16.76
N ALA A 496 -15.42 7.21 15.69
CA ALA A 496 -15.81 6.92 14.33
C ALA A 496 -14.70 6.21 13.54
N SER A 497 -15.02 5.77 12.36
CA SER A 497 -14.07 5.23 11.39
C SER A 497 -14.17 5.95 10.04
N THR A 498 -13.24 5.68 9.13
CA THR A 498 -13.29 6.23 7.76
C THR A 498 -14.52 5.76 6.97
N MET A 499 -15.20 4.69 7.38
CA MET A 499 -16.45 4.22 6.75
C MET A 499 -17.62 5.18 6.97
N ASP A 500 -17.57 5.98 8.04
CA ASP A 500 -18.63 6.92 8.40
C ASP A 500 -18.62 8.19 7.52
N LEU A 501 -17.59 8.37 6.66
CA LEU A 501 -17.47 9.50 5.76
C LEU A 501 -18.56 9.49 4.68
N LEU A 502 -18.84 8.35 4.05
CA LEU A 502 -19.84 8.24 2.98
C LEU A 502 -21.20 8.83 3.41
N PRO A 503 -21.87 8.30 4.48
CA PRO A 503 -23.17 8.84 4.88
C PRO A 503 -23.08 10.29 5.38
N THR A 504 -21.97 10.68 6.02
CA THR A 504 -21.75 12.05 6.52
C THR A 504 -21.64 13.05 5.35
N VAL A 505 -20.93 12.72 4.29
CA VAL A 505 -20.78 13.55 3.09
C VAL A 505 -22.12 13.69 2.38
N LEU A 506 -22.86 12.60 2.19
CA LEU A 506 -24.19 12.64 1.58
C LEU A 506 -25.15 13.56 2.34
N GLU A 507 -25.21 13.47 3.67
CA GLU A 507 -26.05 14.35 4.47
C GLU A 507 -25.55 15.80 4.49
N ALA A 508 -24.25 16.01 4.50
CA ALA A 508 -23.67 17.36 4.39
C ALA A 508 -24.01 18.01 3.02
N MET A 509 -24.19 17.22 1.96
CA MET A 509 -24.70 17.66 0.66
C MET A 509 -26.21 17.91 0.65
N GLY A 510 -26.91 17.62 1.76
CA GLY A 510 -28.36 17.83 1.89
C GLY A 510 -29.21 16.64 1.41
N PHE A 511 -28.63 15.51 1.11
CA PHE A 511 -29.38 14.28 0.84
C PHE A 511 -29.97 13.73 2.15
N VAL A 512 -31.18 13.21 2.08
CA VAL A 512 -31.77 12.43 3.19
C VAL A 512 -31.54 10.96 2.89
N ILE A 513 -30.78 10.29 3.72
CA ILE A 513 -30.48 8.86 3.58
C ILE A 513 -31.23 8.03 4.63
N ASP A 514 -31.55 6.79 4.28
CA ASP A 514 -32.31 5.90 5.16
C ASP A 514 -31.49 5.55 6.41
N TRP A 515 -32.09 5.70 7.59
CA TRP A 515 -31.46 5.44 8.90
C TRP A 515 -30.15 6.17 9.14
N HIS A 516 -29.81 7.22 8.41
CA HIS A 516 -28.52 7.93 8.47
C HIS A 516 -27.32 6.99 8.18
N ARG A 517 -27.52 5.90 7.42
CA ARG A 517 -26.55 4.84 7.20
C ARG A 517 -26.28 4.60 5.72
N ALA A 518 -25.02 4.25 5.42
CA ALA A 518 -24.61 3.80 4.10
C ALA A 518 -23.41 2.84 4.24
N GLY A 519 -23.52 1.64 3.71
CA GLY A 519 -22.55 0.59 3.96
C GLY A 519 -22.52 0.17 5.44
N LEU A 520 -21.36 0.17 6.05
CA LEU A 520 -21.14 0.02 7.49
C LEU A 520 -21.10 1.36 8.23
N GLY A 521 -21.06 2.48 7.49
CA GLY A 521 -20.95 3.81 8.06
C GLY A 521 -22.27 4.38 8.57
N VAL A 522 -22.16 5.29 9.53
CA VAL A 522 -23.23 6.09 10.12
C VAL A 522 -22.87 7.57 9.99
N SER A 523 -23.83 8.41 9.64
CA SER A 523 -23.57 9.86 9.51
C SER A 523 -23.20 10.48 10.85
N LEU A 524 -22.04 11.13 10.90
CA LEU A 524 -21.54 11.87 12.08
C LEU A 524 -22.30 13.18 12.32
N LEU A 525 -23.24 13.53 11.46
CA LEU A 525 -24.15 14.66 11.61
C LEU A 525 -25.47 14.22 12.28
N SER A 526 -25.72 12.92 12.41
CA SER A 526 -26.87 12.34 13.08
C SER A 526 -26.61 12.11 14.58
N ALA A 527 -27.63 11.61 15.27
CA ALA A 527 -27.53 11.17 16.67
C ALA A 527 -27.41 9.65 16.79
N GLU A 528 -27.35 8.93 15.66
CA GLU A 528 -27.24 7.48 15.65
C GLU A 528 -25.80 7.08 15.98
N PRO A 529 -25.59 6.04 16.80
CA PRO A 529 -24.24 5.62 17.18
C PRO A 529 -23.52 4.93 16.02
N THR A 530 -22.21 5.18 15.91
CA THR A 530 -21.33 4.49 14.97
C THR A 530 -21.05 3.06 15.41
N LEU A 531 -20.52 2.20 14.53
CA LEU A 531 -20.09 0.85 14.93
C LEU A 531 -18.92 0.88 15.92
N VAL A 532 -18.09 1.94 15.89
CA VAL A 532 -17.00 2.13 16.85
C VAL A 532 -17.55 2.47 18.23
N GLU A 533 -18.56 3.35 18.33
CA GLU A 533 -19.25 3.67 19.58
C GLU A 533 -19.97 2.47 20.19
N GLU A 534 -20.67 1.67 19.36
CA GLU A 534 -21.43 0.52 19.85
C GLU A 534 -20.56 -0.65 20.31
N HIS A 535 -19.47 -0.91 19.59
CA HIS A 535 -18.72 -2.16 19.76
C HIS A 535 -17.26 -1.98 20.16
N GLY A 536 -16.72 -0.79 20.00
CA GLY A 536 -15.30 -0.48 20.20
C GLY A 536 -14.43 -0.92 19.01
N LEU A 537 -13.35 -0.17 18.78
CA LEU A 537 -12.41 -0.36 17.68
C LEU A 537 -11.78 -1.77 17.66
N ASP A 538 -11.37 -2.28 18.83
CA ASP A 538 -10.73 -3.61 18.93
C ASP A 538 -11.68 -4.74 18.54
N THR A 539 -12.95 -4.63 18.94
CA THR A 539 -13.97 -5.61 18.58
C THR A 539 -14.26 -5.56 17.10
N LEU A 540 -14.41 -4.37 16.53
CA LEU A 540 -14.63 -4.18 15.10
C LEU A 540 -13.49 -4.79 14.28
N ASN A 541 -12.24 -4.51 14.65
CA ASN A 541 -11.06 -5.09 14.00
C ASN A 541 -11.00 -6.63 14.15
N ALA A 542 -11.40 -7.18 15.30
CA ALA A 542 -11.47 -8.62 15.49
C ALA A 542 -12.50 -9.25 14.55
N ARG A 543 -13.68 -8.63 14.40
CA ARG A 543 -14.74 -9.10 13.49
C ARG A 543 -14.33 -8.98 12.02
N LEU A 544 -13.64 -7.90 11.63
CA LEU A 544 -13.10 -7.72 10.27
C LEU A 544 -12.15 -8.87 9.87
N ARG A 545 -11.34 -9.37 10.79
CA ARG A 545 -10.42 -10.49 10.52
C ARG A 545 -11.13 -11.82 10.29
N GLU A 546 -12.31 -11.99 10.83
CA GLU A 546 -13.13 -13.19 10.76
C GLU A 546 -14.18 -13.13 9.63
N GLU A 547 -14.46 -11.94 9.08
CA GLU A 547 -15.53 -11.69 8.13
C GLU A 547 -15.27 -12.32 6.75
N THR A 548 -16.25 -13.00 6.22
CA THR A 548 -16.20 -13.64 4.90
C THR A 548 -17.41 -13.30 4.02
N ALA A 549 -18.59 -13.12 4.62
CA ALA A 549 -19.80 -12.82 3.85
C ALA A 549 -19.78 -11.42 3.24
N LEU A 550 -19.31 -10.41 3.98
CA LEU A 550 -19.08 -9.08 3.44
C LEU A 550 -18.02 -9.12 2.31
N GLN A 551 -16.98 -9.93 2.47
CA GLN A 551 -16.00 -10.14 1.40
C GLN A 551 -16.65 -10.70 0.14
N GLU A 552 -17.55 -11.67 0.24
CA GLU A 552 -18.29 -12.22 -0.91
C GLU A 552 -19.19 -11.16 -1.54
N ARG A 553 -19.89 -10.35 -0.74
CA ARG A 553 -20.71 -9.23 -1.21
C ARG A 553 -19.88 -8.22 -2.03
N LEU A 554 -18.76 -7.77 -1.52
CA LEU A 554 -17.89 -6.77 -2.21
C LEU A 554 -17.53 -7.17 -3.64
N TRP A 555 -17.41 -8.47 -3.89
CA TRP A 555 -17.00 -9.04 -5.17
C TRP A 555 -18.14 -9.73 -5.93
N GLU A 556 -19.37 -9.54 -5.52
CA GLU A 556 -20.53 -10.02 -6.25
C GLU A 556 -20.61 -9.32 -7.62
N GLY A 557 -20.84 -10.09 -8.69
CA GLY A 557 -20.83 -9.55 -10.07
C GLY A 557 -19.44 -9.42 -10.70
N LEU A 558 -18.38 -9.84 -10.02
CA LEU A 558 -17.07 -10.02 -10.66
C LEU A 558 -17.14 -11.25 -11.56
N GLU A 559 -17.29 -11.05 -12.88
CA GLU A 559 -17.27 -12.14 -13.84
C GLU A 559 -15.84 -12.66 -14.01
N PRO A 560 -15.63 -13.99 -14.08
CA PRO A 560 -14.32 -14.53 -14.45
C PRO A 560 -13.96 -14.03 -15.87
N PRO A 561 -12.68 -13.73 -16.14
CA PRO A 561 -12.26 -13.20 -17.44
C PRO A 561 -12.68 -14.14 -18.57
N GLN A 562 -13.44 -13.64 -19.52
CA GLN A 562 -13.92 -14.39 -20.68
C GLN A 562 -12.84 -14.44 -21.76
N GLY A 563 -11.95 -15.42 -21.70
CA GLY A 563 -10.98 -15.73 -22.76
C GLY A 563 -9.62 -15.07 -22.60
N PRO A 564 -8.68 -15.37 -23.50
CA PRO A 564 -7.37 -14.74 -23.48
C PRO A 564 -7.50 -13.22 -23.68
N PRO A 565 -6.66 -12.40 -23.03
CA PRO A 565 -6.68 -10.96 -23.18
C PRO A 565 -6.62 -10.59 -24.66
N PRO A 566 -7.37 -9.56 -25.11
CA PRO A 566 -7.25 -9.09 -26.48
C PRO A 566 -5.77 -8.75 -26.74
N PRO A 567 -5.25 -9.08 -27.93
CA PRO A 567 -3.89 -8.70 -28.28
C PRO A 567 -3.77 -7.18 -28.08
N PRO A 568 -2.60 -6.68 -27.58
CA PRO A 568 -2.40 -5.26 -27.39
C PRO A 568 -2.77 -4.55 -28.70
N GLU A 569 -3.61 -3.54 -28.60
CA GLU A 569 -3.98 -2.73 -29.77
C GLU A 569 -2.69 -2.25 -30.42
N PRO A 570 -2.56 -2.41 -31.75
CA PRO A 570 -1.37 -1.95 -32.43
C PRO A 570 -1.27 -0.44 -32.14
N VAL A 571 -0.12 -0.03 -31.60
CA VAL A 571 0.23 1.37 -31.47
C VAL A 571 0.08 1.97 -32.86
N VAL A 572 -1.02 2.66 -33.10
CA VAL A 572 -1.20 3.43 -34.32
C VAL A 572 -0.23 4.60 -34.18
N GLU A 573 0.95 4.43 -34.72
CA GLU A 573 1.90 5.49 -34.93
C GLU A 573 1.14 6.55 -35.77
N GLN A 574 0.62 7.59 -35.12
CA GLN A 574 0.07 8.72 -35.83
C GLN A 574 1.23 9.33 -36.59
N VAL A 575 1.28 8.99 -37.88
CA VAL A 575 2.14 9.67 -38.84
C VAL A 575 1.70 11.14 -38.84
N VAL A 576 2.43 11.95 -38.11
CA VAL A 576 2.33 13.41 -38.21
C VAL A 576 2.76 13.74 -39.64
N GLU A 577 1.79 13.94 -40.52
CA GLU A 577 2.06 14.51 -41.83
C GLU A 577 2.58 15.96 -41.61
N THR A 578 3.87 16.10 -41.72
CA THR A 578 4.49 17.42 -41.87
C THR A 578 3.88 18.13 -43.07
N PRO A 579 3.40 19.38 -42.94
CA PRO A 579 2.91 20.13 -44.10
C PRO A 579 4.03 20.29 -45.10
N LYS A 580 3.84 19.77 -46.30
CA LYS A 580 4.71 19.97 -47.44
C LYS A 580 4.82 21.48 -47.73
N ASP A 581 6.06 21.93 -47.84
CA ASP A 581 6.52 23.20 -48.32
C ASP A 581 5.53 23.96 -49.20
N GLN A 582 5.00 25.09 -48.69
CA GLN A 582 4.51 26.15 -49.56
C GLN A 582 5.76 26.85 -50.15
N ALA A 583 5.92 26.67 -51.43
CA ALA A 583 6.95 27.38 -52.22
C ALA A 583 6.78 28.88 -52.05
N LEU A 584 7.82 29.53 -51.57
CA LEU A 584 7.98 30.98 -51.61
C LEU A 584 8.04 31.44 -53.08
N GLU A 585 6.96 32.03 -53.55
CA GLU A 585 7.00 32.85 -54.78
C GLU A 585 7.85 34.11 -54.55
N ALA A 586 8.80 34.32 -55.39
CA ALA A 586 9.64 35.53 -55.39
C ALA A 586 8.84 36.79 -55.79
N PRO A 587 9.12 37.96 -55.23
CA PRO A 587 8.42 39.17 -55.62
C PRO A 587 8.88 39.62 -57.01
N GLU A 588 7.89 39.88 -57.92
CA GLU A 588 8.07 40.56 -59.19
C GLU A 588 8.51 42.00 -58.98
N GLU A 589 9.58 42.37 -59.70
CA GLU A 589 10.01 43.76 -59.85
C GLU A 589 8.99 44.51 -60.70
N LEU A 590 8.52 45.66 -60.24
CA LEU A 590 7.74 46.63 -61.01
C LEU A 590 8.69 47.74 -61.58
N PRO A 591 8.33 48.32 -62.73
CA PRO A 591 9.22 49.13 -63.55
C PRO A 591 9.54 50.53 -63.02
#